data_f025ebc6b4b4c997f7077f5ba26f00ae
#
_entry.id   f025ebc6b4b4c997f7077f5ba26f00ae
#
_cell.length_a   1.000
_cell.length_b   1.000
_cell.length_c   1.000
_cell.angle_alpha   90.00
_cell.angle_beta   90.00
_cell.angle_gamma   90.00
#
_symmetry.space_group_name_H-M   'P 1'
#
loop_
_entity.id
_entity.type
_entity.pdbx_description
1 polymer ?
#
loop_
_entity_poly.entity_id
_entity_poly.type
_entity_poly.pdbx_seq_one_letter_code
_entity_poly.pdbx_strand_id
1 'polypeptide(L)'
;LRKKVANGARFAQTQPVYDPALFLEALEQTGDCGIPLLPGVMPLVSERNALYLHNEVPGITVPDAIRARMKGLEKEAGAREGLAIAREFIDATFNAAGGYYLIPPFGKCELALELIDYIHARERELR
;
A
#
# COMPACT_ATOMS: atom_id res chain seq x y z
N LEU A 1 -10.01 -3.51 -16.62
CA LEU A 1 -8.63 -4.03 -16.73
C LEU A 1 -8.45 -4.94 -17.93
N ARG A 2 -9.39 -5.85 -18.20
CA ARG A 2 -9.30 -6.78 -19.35
C ARG A 2 -9.09 -6.07 -20.68
N LYS A 3 -9.81 -4.96 -20.90
CA LYS A 3 -9.64 -4.16 -22.13
C LYS A 3 -8.25 -3.58 -22.26
N LYS A 4 -7.69 -3.12 -21.14
CA LYS A 4 -6.33 -2.55 -21.10
C LYS A 4 -5.28 -3.60 -21.40
N VAL A 5 -5.47 -4.83 -20.87
CA VAL A 5 -4.57 -5.94 -21.15
C VAL A 5 -4.64 -6.32 -22.63
N ALA A 6 -5.85 -6.39 -23.20
CA ALA A 6 -6.02 -6.65 -24.64
C ALA A 6 -5.34 -5.61 -25.52
N ASN A 7 -5.19 -4.37 -25.01
CA ASN A 7 -4.53 -3.28 -25.71
C ASN A 7 -3.04 -3.11 -25.33
N GLY A 8 -2.46 -4.10 -24.67
CA GLY A 8 -1.01 -4.14 -24.42
C GLY A 8 -0.53 -3.84 -23.01
N ALA A 9 -1.44 -3.68 -22.03
CA ALA A 9 -1.03 -3.49 -20.64
C ALA A 9 -0.32 -4.74 -20.12
N ARG A 10 0.83 -4.56 -19.46
CA ARG A 10 1.65 -5.67 -18.95
C ARG A 10 1.72 -5.70 -17.43
N PHE A 11 1.28 -4.66 -16.76
CA PHE A 11 1.14 -4.60 -15.31
C PHE A 11 0.08 -3.57 -14.97
N ALA A 12 -0.38 -3.57 -13.73
CA ALA A 12 -1.32 -2.57 -13.23
C ALA A 12 -0.92 -2.13 -11.83
N GLN A 13 -1.14 -0.86 -11.53
CA GLN A 13 -0.91 -0.27 -10.21
C GLN A 13 -2.26 0.10 -9.61
N THR A 14 -2.39 -0.07 -8.30
CA THR A 14 -3.60 0.34 -7.59
C THR A 14 -3.42 1.73 -6.94
N GLN A 15 -4.50 2.33 -6.49
CA GLN A 15 -4.43 3.43 -5.55
C GLN A 15 -3.85 2.92 -4.22
N PRO A 16 -3.46 3.83 -3.29
CA PRO A 16 -3.04 3.40 -1.97
C PRO A 16 -4.05 2.46 -1.32
N VAL A 17 -3.58 1.35 -0.80
CA VAL A 17 -4.37 0.32 -0.18
C VAL A 17 -3.83 0.05 1.23
N TYR A 18 -4.73 -0.03 2.21
CA TYR A 18 -4.35 -0.26 3.62
C TYR A 18 -4.86 -1.59 4.15
N ASP A 19 -5.87 -2.17 3.51
CA ASP A 19 -6.44 -3.46 3.90
C ASP A 19 -5.92 -4.56 2.97
N PRO A 20 -5.10 -5.49 3.48
CA PRO A 20 -4.61 -6.59 2.66
C PRO A 20 -5.72 -7.43 2.03
N ALA A 21 -6.85 -7.59 2.74
CA ALA A 21 -7.97 -8.38 2.24
C ALA A 21 -8.56 -7.78 0.96
N LEU A 22 -8.66 -6.46 0.87
CA LEU A 22 -9.14 -5.79 -0.34
C LEU A 22 -8.21 -6.01 -1.52
N PHE A 23 -6.91 -5.99 -1.29
CA PHE A 23 -5.94 -6.25 -2.35
C PHE A 23 -6.02 -7.70 -2.83
N LEU A 24 -6.10 -8.65 -1.91
CA LEU A 24 -6.20 -10.07 -2.25
C LEU A 24 -7.48 -10.38 -3.01
N GLU A 25 -8.59 -9.73 -2.64
CA GLU A 25 -9.86 -9.85 -3.37
C GLU A 25 -9.72 -9.30 -4.79
N ALA A 26 -9.06 -8.16 -4.96
CA ALA A 26 -8.81 -7.59 -6.29
C ALA A 26 -7.98 -8.56 -7.16
N LEU A 27 -7.00 -9.25 -6.58
CA LEU A 27 -6.22 -10.25 -7.27
C LEU A 27 -7.08 -11.42 -7.77
N GLU A 28 -8.00 -11.89 -6.93
CA GLU A 28 -8.92 -12.96 -7.33
C GLU A 28 -9.80 -12.53 -8.52
N GLN A 29 -10.33 -11.32 -8.46
CA GLN A 29 -11.20 -10.79 -9.50
C GLN A 29 -10.47 -10.53 -10.82
N THR A 30 -9.17 -10.29 -10.79
CA THR A 30 -8.37 -9.97 -11.97
C THR A 30 -7.37 -11.06 -12.35
N GLY A 31 -7.42 -12.22 -11.70
CA GLY A 31 -6.46 -13.30 -11.93
C GLY A 31 -6.44 -13.82 -13.35
N ASP A 32 -7.55 -13.75 -14.05
CA ASP A 32 -7.66 -14.17 -15.46
C ASP A 32 -6.99 -13.21 -16.44
N CYS A 33 -6.59 -12.01 -15.99
CA CYS A 33 -5.90 -11.03 -16.84
C CYS A 33 -4.43 -11.39 -17.11
N GLY A 34 -3.83 -12.22 -16.26
CA GLY A 34 -2.46 -12.72 -16.46
C GLY A 34 -1.35 -11.69 -16.34
N ILE A 35 -1.59 -10.58 -15.65
CA ILE A 35 -0.57 -9.54 -15.44
C ILE A 35 -0.35 -9.30 -13.95
N PRO A 36 0.85 -8.87 -13.55
CA PRO A 36 1.09 -8.54 -12.15
C PRO A 36 0.32 -7.29 -11.72
N LEU A 37 -0.17 -7.31 -10.48
CA LEU A 37 -0.84 -6.20 -9.85
C LEU A 37 0.06 -5.68 -8.72
N LEU A 38 0.36 -4.38 -8.76
CA LEU A 38 1.23 -3.72 -7.81
C LEU A 38 0.39 -2.82 -6.90
N PRO A 39 0.21 -3.19 -5.63
CA PRO A 39 -0.53 -2.32 -4.72
C PRO A 39 0.23 -1.03 -4.43
N GLY A 40 -0.49 0.08 -4.40
CA GLY A 40 0.05 1.36 -3.97
C GLY A 40 0.23 1.36 -2.47
N VAL A 41 1.43 1.69 -1.99
CA VAL A 41 1.73 1.78 -0.57
C VAL A 41 2.17 3.21 -0.26
N MET A 42 1.34 3.93 0.49
CA MET A 42 1.65 5.29 0.95
C MET A 42 1.56 5.29 2.47
N PRO A 43 2.69 5.43 3.17
CA PRO A 43 2.66 5.45 4.64
C PRO A 43 1.79 6.59 5.16
N LEU A 44 0.97 6.29 6.16
CA LEU A 44 0.25 7.33 6.89
C LEU A 44 1.24 8.10 7.76
N VAL A 45 0.97 9.37 8.02
CA VAL A 45 1.86 10.21 8.81
C VAL A 45 1.18 10.86 10.01
N SER A 46 -0.16 10.84 10.06
CA SER A 46 -0.91 11.44 11.15
C SER A 46 -2.35 10.97 11.15
N GLU A 47 -3.06 11.20 12.24
CA GLU A 47 -4.51 10.99 12.29
C GLU A 47 -5.23 11.81 11.23
N ARG A 48 -4.87 13.08 11.10
CA ARG A 48 -5.47 13.98 10.12
C ARG A 48 -5.29 13.46 8.70
N ASN A 49 -4.12 12.97 8.38
CA ASN A 49 -3.82 12.38 7.08
C ASN A 49 -4.68 11.13 6.82
N ALA A 50 -4.80 10.25 7.82
CA ALA A 50 -5.62 9.04 7.70
C ALA A 50 -7.09 9.38 7.46
N LEU A 51 -7.63 10.34 8.19
CA LEU A 51 -9.01 10.78 8.04
C LEU A 51 -9.25 11.45 6.68
N TYR A 52 -8.30 12.27 6.23
CA TYR A 52 -8.39 12.91 4.92
C TYR A 52 -8.47 11.86 3.80
N LEU A 53 -7.58 10.90 3.81
CA LEU A 53 -7.57 9.86 2.79
C LEU A 53 -8.87 9.06 2.79
N HIS A 54 -9.36 8.70 3.97
CA HIS A 54 -10.59 7.90 4.08
C HIS A 54 -11.83 8.68 3.64
N ASN A 55 -11.94 9.92 4.06
CA ASN A 55 -13.17 10.71 3.86
C ASN A 55 -13.20 11.50 2.57
N GLU A 56 -12.05 11.97 2.09
CA GLU A 56 -12.00 12.96 1.00
C GLU A 56 -11.46 12.41 -0.31
N VAL A 57 -10.78 11.26 -0.30
CA VAL A 57 -10.19 10.70 -1.52
C VAL A 57 -11.02 9.51 -1.99
N PRO A 58 -11.72 9.63 -3.13
CA PRO A 58 -12.52 8.53 -3.65
C PRO A 58 -11.68 7.28 -3.94
N GLY A 59 -12.20 6.14 -3.54
CA GLY A 59 -11.55 4.85 -3.78
C GLY A 59 -10.54 4.43 -2.74
N ILE A 60 -10.21 5.30 -1.78
CA ILE A 60 -9.30 4.94 -0.69
C ILE A 60 -10.10 4.70 0.58
N THR A 61 -9.94 3.51 1.16
CA THR A 61 -10.53 3.15 2.45
C THR A 61 -9.42 2.90 3.45
N VAL A 62 -9.48 3.57 4.59
CA VAL A 62 -8.58 3.31 5.71
C VAL A 62 -9.40 2.56 6.76
N PRO A 63 -9.14 1.27 7.01
CA PRO A 63 -9.93 0.49 7.96
C PRO A 63 -10.01 1.09 9.36
N ASP A 64 -11.09 0.83 10.07
CA ASP A 64 -11.32 1.35 11.42
C ASP A 64 -10.15 1.07 12.36
N ALA A 65 -9.61 -0.14 12.32
CA ALA A 65 -8.48 -0.54 13.16
C ALA A 65 -7.23 0.31 12.89
N ILE A 66 -6.98 0.64 11.63
CA ILE A 66 -5.82 1.47 11.23
C ILE A 66 -6.06 2.92 11.66
N ARG A 67 -7.27 3.43 11.46
CA ARG A 67 -7.60 4.80 11.91
C ARG A 67 -7.45 4.93 13.42
N ALA A 68 -7.86 3.88 14.16
CA ALA A 68 -7.69 3.85 15.61
C ALA A 68 -6.21 3.88 16.02
N ARG A 69 -5.34 3.19 15.29
CA ARG A 69 -3.89 3.19 15.55
C ARG A 69 -3.27 4.56 15.34
N MET A 70 -3.81 5.34 14.39
CA MET A 70 -3.28 6.68 14.08
C MET A 70 -3.87 7.77 14.98
N LYS A 71 -4.85 7.44 15.82
CA LYS A 71 -5.54 8.42 16.65
C LYS A 71 -4.57 9.18 17.56
N GLY A 72 -4.61 10.51 17.48
CA GLY A 72 -3.76 11.39 18.28
C GLY A 72 -2.31 11.47 17.84
N LEU A 73 -1.93 10.78 16.77
CA LEU A 73 -0.54 10.74 16.31
C LEU A 73 -0.27 11.78 15.23
N GLU A 74 0.91 12.41 15.34
CA GLU A 74 1.41 13.33 14.33
C GLU A 74 2.94 13.35 14.38
N LYS A 75 3.57 14.04 13.43
CA LYS A 75 5.03 14.20 13.37
C LYS A 75 5.75 12.84 13.39
N GLU A 76 6.80 12.70 14.20
CA GLU A 76 7.60 11.48 14.25
C GLU A 76 6.80 10.25 14.69
N ALA A 77 5.95 10.39 15.70
CA ALA A 77 5.12 9.29 16.18
C ALA A 77 4.16 8.82 15.11
N GLY A 78 3.54 9.76 14.37
CA GLY A 78 2.66 9.44 13.26
C GLY A 78 3.39 8.74 12.13
N ALA A 79 4.55 9.24 11.74
CA ALA A 79 5.35 8.63 10.68
C ALA A 79 5.81 7.22 11.07
N ARG A 80 6.22 7.03 12.32
CA ARG A 80 6.66 5.72 12.82
C ARG A 80 5.54 4.69 12.78
N GLU A 81 4.36 5.05 13.26
CA GLU A 81 3.20 4.15 13.22
C GLU A 81 2.76 3.88 11.78
N GLY A 82 2.77 4.90 10.93
CA GLY A 82 2.46 4.75 9.52
C GLY A 82 3.40 3.78 8.81
N LEU A 83 4.69 3.83 9.12
CA LEU A 83 5.65 2.87 8.58
C LEU A 83 5.38 1.45 9.09
N ALA A 84 5.04 1.30 10.37
CA ALA A 84 4.70 -0.01 10.93
C ALA A 84 3.48 -0.60 10.21
N ILE A 85 2.45 0.19 9.99
CA ILE A 85 1.25 -0.23 9.27
C ILE A 85 1.60 -0.64 7.83
N ALA A 86 2.43 0.14 7.14
CA ALA A 86 2.87 -0.17 5.79
C ALA A 86 3.67 -1.47 5.73
N ARG A 87 4.56 -1.71 6.69
CA ARG A 87 5.33 -2.97 6.76
C ARG A 87 4.41 -4.17 6.98
N GLU A 88 3.41 -4.04 7.84
CA GLU A 88 2.43 -5.10 8.07
C GLU A 88 1.63 -5.42 6.80
N PHE A 89 1.25 -4.40 6.05
CA PHE A 89 0.60 -4.59 4.75
C PHE A 89 1.51 -5.34 3.77
N ILE A 90 2.76 -4.94 3.68
CA ILE A 90 3.75 -5.59 2.82
C ILE A 90 3.90 -7.07 3.22
N ASP A 91 4.04 -7.35 4.51
CA ASP A 91 4.18 -8.72 5.00
C ASP A 91 2.96 -9.58 4.63
N ALA A 92 1.77 -9.04 4.77
CA ALA A 92 0.53 -9.78 4.50
C ALA A 92 0.31 -10.05 3.01
N THR A 93 0.90 -9.25 2.12
CA THR A 93 0.68 -9.35 0.67
C THR A 93 1.93 -9.80 -0.11
N PHE A 94 3.04 -10.00 0.58
CA PHE A 94 4.35 -10.18 -0.06
C PHE A 94 4.38 -11.31 -1.07
N ASN A 95 3.79 -12.45 -0.74
CA ASN A 95 3.80 -13.62 -1.62
C ASN A 95 2.81 -13.52 -2.79
N ALA A 96 1.88 -12.62 -2.72
CA ALA A 96 0.82 -12.45 -3.72
C ALA A 96 1.04 -11.26 -4.65
N ALA A 97 1.72 -10.22 -4.19
CA ALA A 97 1.95 -9.01 -4.97
C ALA A 97 3.02 -9.22 -6.04
N GLY A 98 2.81 -8.66 -7.22
CA GLY A 98 3.82 -8.68 -8.29
C GLY A 98 4.96 -7.70 -8.04
N GLY A 99 4.81 -6.81 -7.08
CA GLY A 99 5.72 -5.75 -6.70
C GLY A 99 4.95 -4.71 -5.93
N TYR A 100 5.57 -3.57 -5.64
CA TYR A 100 4.92 -2.50 -4.89
C TYR A 100 5.14 -1.16 -5.56
N TYR A 101 4.11 -0.32 -5.54
CA TYR A 101 4.17 1.06 -5.98
C TYR A 101 4.25 1.96 -4.75
N LEU A 102 5.43 2.50 -4.46
CA LEU A 102 5.64 3.28 -3.24
C LEU A 102 5.39 4.76 -3.50
N ILE A 103 4.57 5.37 -2.65
CA ILE A 103 4.18 6.77 -2.79
C ILE A 103 4.67 7.51 -1.54
N PRO A 104 5.66 8.42 -1.68
CA PRO A 104 6.12 9.20 -0.53
C PRO A 104 5.06 10.24 -0.13
N PRO A 105 4.57 10.21 1.12
CA PRO A 105 3.57 11.17 1.56
C PRO A 105 4.19 12.57 1.69
N PHE A 106 3.52 13.58 1.14
CA PHE A 106 3.99 14.97 1.22
C PHE A 106 5.46 15.16 0.79
N GLY A 107 5.92 14.37 -0.18
CA GLY A 107 7.29 14.45 -0.67
C GLY A 107 8.34 13.91 0.31
N LYS A 108 7.95 13.22 1.36
CA LYS A 108 8.88 12.65 2.35
C LYS A 108 9.52 11.37 1.81
N CYS A 109 10.50 11.53 0.95
CA CYS A 109 11.17 10.41 0.27
C CYS A 109 11.84 9.44 1.25
N GLU A 110 12.27 9.91 2.40
CA GLU A 110 12.91 9.07 3.42
C GLU A 110 11.99 7.93 3.89
N LEU A 111 10.68 8.16 3.94
CA LEU A 111 9.73 7.11 4.32
C LEU A 111 9.63 6.04 3.22
N ALA A 112 9.62 6.46 1.96
CA ALA A 112 9.62 5.52 0.84
C ALA A 112 10.93 4.71 0.81
N LEU A 113 12.06 5.35 1.08
CA LEU A 113 13.36 4.67 1.11
C LEU A 113 13.42 3.59 2.19
N GLU A 114 12.88 3.86 3.38
CA GLU A 114 12.80 2.84 4.43
C GLU A 114 11.99 1.62 4.00
N LEU A 115 10.89 1.85 3.29
CA LEU A 115 10.08 0.74 2.77
C LEU A 115 10.78 -0.02 1.66
N ILE A 116 11.53 0.66 0.80
CA ILE A 116 12.34 0.00 -0.23
C ILE A 116 13.37 -0.94 0.42
N ASP A 117 14.06 -0.44 1.43
CA ASP A 117 15.04 -1.25 2.16
C ASP A 117 14.38 -2.45 2.83
N TYR A 118 13.19 -2.25 3.40
CA TYR A 118 12.43 -3.33 4.02
C TYR A 118 12.03 -4.40 3.01
N ILE A 119 11.53 -4.00 1.85
CA ILE A 119 11.14 -4.92 0.78
C ILE A 119 12.35 -5.72 0.28
N HIS A 120 13.47 -5.05 0.05
CA HIS A 120 14.69 -5.72 -0.40
C HIS A 120 15.22 -6.71 0.64
N ALA A 121 15.11 -6.38 1.93
CA ALA A 121 15.50 -7.31 3.00
C ALA A 121 14.61 -8.56 3.00
N ARG A 122 13.30 -8.38 2.78
CA ARG A 122 12.37 -9.50 2.68
C ARG A 122 12.66 -10.38 1.47
N GLU A 123 13.00 -9.79 0.33
CA GLU A 123 13.40 -10.54 -0.86
C GLU A 123 14.64 -11.38 -0.61
N ARG A 124 15.62 -10.85 0.10
CA ARG A 124 16.85 -11.59 0.43
C ARG A 124 16.60 -12.78 1.34
N GLU A 125 15.63 -12.67 2.26
CA GLU A 125 15.26 -13.79 3.15
C GLU A 125 14.65 -14.97 2.39
N LEU A 126 14.05 -14.72 1.22
CA LEU A 126 13.42 -15.77 0.40
C LEU A 126 14.41 -16.50 -0.52
N ARG A 127 15.62 -16.02 -0.61
CA ARG A 127 16.67 -16.63 -1.43
C ARG A 127 17.52 -17.64 -0.59
#